data_fff81df17014124f5cdf146c2dfccc1c
#
_entry.id   fff81df17014124f5cdf146c2dfccc1c
#
_cell.length_a   1.000
_cell.length_b   1.000
_cell.length_c   1.000
_cell.angle_alpha   90.00
_cell.angle_beta   90.00
_cell.angle_gamma   90.00
#
_symmetry.space_group_name_H-M   'P 1'
#
loop_
_entity.id
_entity.type
_entity.pdbx_description
1 polymer ?
#
loop_
_entity_poly.entity_id
_entity_poly.type
_entity_poly.pdbx_seq_one_letter_code
_entity_poly.pdbx_strand_id
1 'polypeptide(L)'
;MTGEVWMGYLVDHHTEYTVAQSPFVLDGVRVFGADSDATTLAIAAVLHRLQHDNIGLVTVPEGMDAATVAAACNLAVWDDASDAEAEWDLLLSDEAIVVLARRDADVELFEMDVAVEVDEPFHRAMEEAWRDELSLQHVSQGAYVSQAQYEEAARPRLFLQGQVSDEKAVWPPRFSSTSNLADSSRVRLKPSGRVLSWTTLSAAGAPSEFALRAPLLGGVCTVLLALDDGPNGVFLVVDDEDAEAFMDAPVELVVRRIYGQEGFIRYGLKARLIVA
;
A
#
# COMPACT_ATOMS: atom_id res chain seq x y z
N MET A 1 -22.25 7.60 12.10
CA MET A 1 -21.42 8.33 11.14
C MET A 1 -21.01 7.33 10.07
N THR A 2 -21.12 7.69 8.80
CA THR A 2 -20.87 6.76 7.70
C THR A 2 -19.40 6.90 7.32
N GLY A 3 -18.56 5.98 7.81
CA GLY A 3 -17.22 5.81 7.27
C GLY A 3 -17.28 5.53 5.77
N GLU A 4 -16.29 5.94 5.02
CA GLU A 4 -16.16 5.65 3.60
C GLU A 4 -15.15 4.53 3.34
N VAL A 5 -15.31 3.85 2.21
CA VAL A 5 -14.29 2.90 1.73
C VAL A 5 -13.23 3.68 0.96
N TRP A 6 -12.01 3.66 1.49
CA TRP A 6 -10.85 4.34 0.92
C TRP A 6 -9.66 3.39 0.81
N MET A 7 -9.16 3.20 -0.40
CA MET A 7 -8.03 2.28 -0.66
C MET A 7 -8.25 0.85 -0.14
N GLY A 8 -9.52 0.39 -0.08
CA GLY A 8 -9.90 -0.92 0.45
C GLY A 8 -10.05 -0.99 1.98
N TYR A 9 -9.93 0.12 2.68
CA TYR A 9 -10.13 0.23 4.13
C TYR A 9 -11.36 1.07 4.46
N LEU A 10 -11.86 0.91 5.67
CA LEU A 10 -12.91 1.76 6.21
C LEU A 10 -12.25 2.98 6.85
N VAL A 11 -12.58 4.17 6.39
CA VAL A 11 -11.99 5.40 6.91
C VAL A 11 -13.07 6.30 7.47
N ASP A 12 -12.84 6.79 8.68
CA ASP A 12 -13.67 7.82 9.32
C ASP A 12 -12.82 9.05 9.61
N HIS A 13 -13.30 10.21 9.13
CA HIS A 13 -12.57 11.48 9.18
C HIS A 13 -13.22 12.46 10.16
N HIS A 14 -12.45 12.87 11.15
CA HIS A 14 -12.80 13.88 12.14
C HIS A 14 -11.89 15.10 12.06
N THR A 15 -12.25 16.18 12.71
CA THR A 15 -11.48 17.44 12.68
C THR A 15 -10.03 17.23 13.15
N GLU A 16 -9.82 16.43 14.19
CA GLU A 16 -8.51 16.28 14.85
C GLU A 16 -7.89 14.89 14.66
N TYR A 17 -8.61 13.94 14.09
CA TYR A 17 -8.10 12.61 13.82
C TYR A 17 -8.76 11.96 12.61
N THR A 18 -8.13 10.91 12.09
CA THR A 18 -8.65 10.04 11.04
C THR A 18 -8.41 8.60 11.45
N VAL A 19 -9.46 7.79 11.45
CA VAL A 19 -9.39 6.36 11.76
C VAL A 19 -9.41 5.57 10.48
N ALA A 20 -8.47 4.66 10.29
CA ALA A 20 -8.49 3.64 9.24
C ALA A 20 -8.62 2.26 9.88
N GLN A 21 -9.60 1.49 9.42
CA GLN A 21 -9.89 0.16 9.93
C GLN A 21 -9.90 -0.84 8.78
N SER A 22 -9.42 -2.05 9.05
CA SER A 22 -9.61 -3.17 8.13
C SER A 22 -11.10 -3.51 8.02
N PRO A 23 -11.63 -3.81 6.83
CA PRO A 23 -13.00 -4.30 6.70
C PRO A 23 -13.15 -5.76 7.17
N PHE A 24 -12.05 -6.50 7.33
CA PHE A 24 -12.05 -7.94 7.60
C PHE A 24 -12.17 -8.22 9.10
N VAL A 25 -12.95 -9.24 9.44
CA VAL A 25 -13.16 -9.69 10.82
C VAL A 25 -13.00 -11.21 10.93
N LEU A 26 -12.47 -11.66 12.06
CA LEU A 26 -12.38 -13.05 12.48
C LEU A 26 -12.90 -13.14 13.91
N ASP A 27 -13.95 -13.93 14.12
CA ASP A 27 -14.59 -14.07 15.42
C ASP A 27 -14.99 -12.73 16.09
N GLY A 28 -15.40 -11.75 15.27
CA GLY A 28 -15.79 -10.42 15.74
C GLY A 28 -14.65 -9.46 16.05
N VAL A 29 -13.40 -9.85 15.80
CA VAL A 29 -12.22 -9.00 15.96
C VAL A 29 -11.69 -8.58 14.57
N ARG A 30 -11.33 -7.32 14.39
CA ARG A 30 -10.76 -6.86 13.11
C ARG A 30 -9.37 -7.42 12.91
N VAL A 31 -9.15 -7.97 11.72
CA VAL A 31 -7.88 -8.56 11.29
C VAL A 31 -7.40 -7.92 10.00
N PHE A 32 -6.11 -7.97 9.73
CA PHE A 32 -5.56 -7.50 8.47
C PHE A 32 -5.98 -8.39 7.30
N GLY A 33 -6.17 -7.81 6.14
CA GLY A 33 -6.38 -8.55 4.90
C GLY A 33 -5.12 -9.31 4.46
N ALA A 34 -5.26 -10.12 3.41
CA ALA A 34 -4.23 -11.04 2.95
C ALA A 34 -2.87 -10.37 2.62
N ASP A 35 -2.87 -9.13 2.14
CA ASP A 35 -1.67 -8.37 1.79
C ASP A 35 -1.58 -7.00 2.47
N SER A 36 -2.32 -6.80 3.56
CA SER A 36 -2.32 -5.57 4.35
C SER A 36 -1.68 -5.77 5.72
N ASP A 37 -1.31 -4.67 6.37
CA ASP A 37 -0.77 -4.60 7.72
C ASP A 37 -0.94 -3.17 8.30
N ALA A 38 -0.39 -2.92 9.48
CA ALA A 38 -0.43 -1.63 10.14
C ALA A 38 0.16 -0.50 9.27
N THR A 39 1.25 -0.77 8.53
CA THR A 39 1.89 0.20 7.64
C THR A 39 0.97 0.62 6.50
N THR A 40 0.27 -0.33 5.87
CA THR A 40 -0.65 -0.04 4.76
C THR A 40 -1.90 0.71 5.22
N LEU A 41 -2.43 0.40 6.42
CA LEU A 41 -3.50 1.16 7.04
C LEU A 41 -3.07 2.59 7.39
N ALA A 42 -1.87 2.75 7.97
CA ALA A 42 -1.31 4.06 8.29
C ALA A 42 -1.18 4.94 7.04
N ILE A 43 -0.68 4.37 5.94
CA ILE A 43 -0.58 5.07 4.65
C ILE A 43 -1.97 5.51 4.17
N ALA A 44 -2.99 4.67 4.28
CA ALA A 44 -4.35 5.02 3.90
C ALA A 44 -4.90 6.18 4.76
N ALA A 45 -4.74 6.12 6.08
CA ALA A 45 -5.16 7.19 7.00
C ALA A 45 -4.47 8.52 6.67
N VAL A 46 -3.15 8.50 6.46
CA VAL A 46 -2.36 9.70 6.14
C VAL A 46 -2.73 10.26 4.77
N LEU A 47 -2.83 9.44 3.72
CA LEU A 47 -3.19 9.88 2.38
C LEU A 47 -4.61 10.43 2.33
N HIS A 48 -5.54 9.84 3.09
CA HIS A 48 -6.90 10.38 3.23
C HIS A 48 -6.86 11.76 3.89
N ARG A 49 -6.16 11.90 5.01
CA ARG A 49 -6.02 13.16 5.73
C ARG A 49 -5.42 14.27 4.86
N LEU A 50 -4.40 13.95 4.07
CA LEU A 50 -3.73 14.88 3.16
C LEU A 50 -4.64 15.47 2.07
N GLN A 51 -5.83 14.90 1.84
CA GLN A 51 -6.82 15.52 0.95
C GLN A 51 -7.54 16.71 1.59
N HIS A 52 -7.56 16.76 2.91
CA HIS A 52 -8.31 17.75 3.69
C HIS A 52 -7.39 18.73 4.42
N ASP A 53 -6.21 18.28 4.85
CA ASP A 53 -5.28 19.04 5.65
C ASP A 53 -3.85 18.98 5.14
N ASN A 54 -3.08 19.97 5.52
CA ASN A 54 -1.64 19.98 5.31
C ASN A 54 -0.95 19.36 6.54
N ILE A 55 -0.25 18.25 6.36
CA ILE A 55 0.52 17.56 7.40
C ILE A 55 1.99 17.74 7.09
N GLY A 56 2.76 18.22 8.07
CA GLY A 56 4.20 18.42 7.90
C GLY A 56 5.02 17.22 8.38
N LEU A 57 4.81 16.81 9.62
CA LEU A 57 5.58 15.79 10.31
C LEU A 57 4.62 14.86 11.08
N VAL A 58 4.89 13.55 11.00
CA VAL A 58 4.09 12.51 11.66
C VAL A 58 5.02 11.60 12.45
N THR A 59 4.66 11.27 13.69
CA THR A 59 5.35 10.22 14.44
C THR A 59 4.77 8.85 14.07
N VAL A 60 5.65 7.86 13.93
CA VAL A 60 5.29 6.49 13.53
C VAL A 60 5.69 5.54 14.66
N PRO A 61 4.75 4.79 15.27
CA PRO A 61 5.06 3.88 16.35
C PRO A 61 5.80 2.63 15.88
N GLU A 62 6.40 1.91 16.83
CA GLU A 62 6.92 0.57 16.61
C GLU A 62 5.83 -0.35 16.02
N GLY A 63 6.21 -1.23 15.10
CA GLY A 63 5.28 -2.11 14.38
C GLY A 63 4.82 -1.58 13.02
N MET A 64 5.19 -0.36 12.65
CA MET A 64 5.00 0.21 11.31
C MET A 64 6.35 0.53 10.65
N ASP A 65 6.41 0.41 9.33
CA ASP A 65 7.59 0.80 8.55
C ASP A 65 7.55 2.31 8.24
N ALA A 66 8.23 3.10 9.07
CA ALA A 66 8.29 4.55 8.97
C ALA A 66 8.85 5.01 7.61
N ALA A 67 9.86 4.32 7.06
CA ALA A 67 10.45 4.65 5.76
C ALA A 67 9.44 4.48 4.61
N THR A 68 8.63 3.42 4.68
CA THR A 68 7.56 3.16 3.71
C THR A 68 6.44 4.20 3.83
N VAL A 69 6.01 4.57 5.04
CA VAL A 69 5.03 5.65 5.26
C VAL A 69 5.55 6.96 4.68
N ALA A 70 6.80 7.35 5.00
CA ALA A 70 7.43 8.55 4.44
C ALA A 70 7.46 8.55 2.92
N ALA A 71 7.85 7.42 2.32
CA ALA A 71 7.97 7.28 0.88
C ALA A 71 6.61 7.35 0.16
N ALA A 72 5.59 6.65 0.68
CA ALA A 72 4.27 6.58 0.07
C ALA A 72 3.49 7.89 0.20
N CYS A 73 3.62 8.58 1.32
CA CYS A 73 2.89 9.82 1.60
C CYS A 73 3.68 11.09 1.21
N ASN A 74 4.96 10.94 0.87
CA ASN A 74 5.89 12.06 0.61
C ASN A 74 5.95 13.05 1.78
N LEU A 75 6.03 12.52 2.99
CA LEU A 75 6.07 13.26 4.24
C LEU A 75 7.41 13.06 4.96
N ALA A 76 7.73 14.00 5.87
CA ALA A 76 8.68 13.74 6.93
C ALA A 76 8.01 12.84 7.99
N VAL A 77 8.69 11.80 8.42
CA VAL A 77 8.25 10.93 9.51
C VAL A 77 9.34 10.83 10.56
N TRP A 78 8.93 10.57 11.77
CA TRP A 78 9.80 10.42 12.92
C TRP A 78 9.45 9.10 13.62
N ASP A 79 10.46 8.35 13.98
CA ASP A 79 10.31 7.06 14.67
C ASP A 79 10.34 7.17 16.20
N ASP A 80 10.49 8.40 16.72
CA ASP A 80 10.50 8.69 18.15
C ASP A 80 9.30 9.57 18.54
N ALA A 81 8.35 8.97 19.27
CA ALA A 81 7.17 9.65 19.80
C ALA A 81 7.51 10.80 20.79
N SER A 82 8.77 10.93 21.21
CA SER A 82 9.23 12.02 22.08
C SER A 82 9.52 13.32 21.34
N ASP A 83 9.46 13.34 20.00
CA ASP A 83 9.72 14.55 19.24
C ASP A 83 8.63 15.61 19.47
N ALA A 84 9.03 16.73 20.04
CA ALA A 84 8.14 17.85 20.33
C ALA A 84 7.68 18.62 19.08
N GLU A 85 8.30 18.39 17.91
CA GLU A 85 7.98 19.13 16.68
C GLU A 85 6.85 18.46 15.87
N ALA A 86 6.55 17.17 16.10
CA ALA A 86 5.47 16.51 15.41
C ALA A 86 4.11 16.95 15.97
N GLU A 87 3.23 17.39 15.07
CA GLU A 87 1.85 17.77 15.42
C GLU A 87 0.89 16.59 15.32
N TRP A 88 1.27 15.52 14.64
CA TRP A 88 0.45 14.35 14.36
C TRP A 88 1.15 13.08 14.79
N ASP A 89 0.40 12.20 15.41
CA ASP A 89 0.86 10.89 15.85
C ASP A 89 0.05 9.79 15.18
N LEU A 90 0.71 8.75 14.68
CA LEU A 90 0.08 7.49 14.31
C LEU A 90 -0.02 6.60 15.55
N LEU A 91 -1.19 6.04 15.77
CA LEU A 91 -1.49 5.13 16.87
C LEU A 91 -1.96 3.80 16.28
N LEU A 92 -1.42 2.70 16.80
CA LEU A 92 -1.81 1.34 16.43
C LEU A 92 -2.56 0.71 17.61
N SER A 93 -3.74 0.15 17.33
CA SER A 93 -4.47 -0.68 18.31
C SER A 93 -4.07 -2.15 18.19
N ASP A 94 -4.50 -2.97 19.17
CA ASP A 94 -4.30 -4.42 19.14
C ASP A 94 -5.11 -5.12 18.03
N GLU A 95 -6.09 -4.43 17.48
CA GLU A 95 -6.87 -4.84 16.31
C GLU A 95 -6.32 -4.17 15.04
N ALA A 96 -6.81 -4.56 13.87
CA ALA A 96 -6.41 -3.95 12.61
C ALA A 96 -7.03 -2.56 12.42
N ILE A 97 -6.72 -1.64 13.33
CA ILE A 97 -7.16 -0.25 13.40
C ILE A 97 -5.96 0.66 13.59
N VAL A 98 -5.85 1.69 12.78
CA VAL A 98 -4.84 2.74 12.89
C VAL A 98 -5.52 4.08 12.98
N VAL A 99 -5.04 4.92 13.89
CA VAL A 99 -5.51 6.29 14.05
C VAL A 99 -4.36 7.26 13.76
N LEU A 100 -4.61 8.21 12.87
CA LEU A 100 -3.79 9.39 12.73
C LEU A 100 -4.48 10.51 13.51
N ALA A 101 -3.88 10.97 14.59
CA ALA A 101 -4.45 12.00 15.46
C ALA A 101 -3.50 13.18 15.63
N ARG A 102 -4.07 14.37 15.83
CA ARG A 102 -3.29 15.48 16.40
C ARG A 102 -2.83 15.10 17.79
N ARG A 103 -1.63 15.53 18.14
CA ARG A 103 -1.13 15.38 19.51
C ARG A 103 -2.11 16.02 20.48
N ASP A 104 -2.43 15.35 21.56
CA ASP A 104 -3.42 15.75 22.56
C ASP A 104 -4.91 15.71 22.09
N ALA A 105 -5.21 15.17 20.92
CA ALA A 105 -6.59 14.95 20.50
C ALA A 105 -7.28 13.89 21.37
N ASP A 106 -8.54 14.15 21.73
CA ASP A 106 -9.40 13.14 22.35
C ASP A 106 -9.96 12.24 21.26
N VAL A 107 -9.48 11.00 21.20
CA VAL A 107 -9.84 10.03 20.15
C VAL A 107 -10.94 9.12 20.63
N GLU A 108 -12.09 9.21 20.03
CA GLU A 108 -13.18 8.24 20.21
C GLU A 108 -13.18 7.24 19.06
N LEU A 109 -12.94 5.97 19.35
CA LEU A 109 -13.03 4.89 18.36
C LEU A 109 -14.48 4.41 18.26
N PHE A 110 -15.04 4.51 17.08
CA PHE A 110 -16.33 3.94 16.76
C PHE A 110 -16.13 2.70 15.87
N GLU A 111 -16.78 1.63 16.22
CA GLU A 111 -16.84 0.47 15.36
C GLU A 111 -17.72 0.79 14.13
N MET A 112 -17.17 0.55 12.95
CA MET A 112 -17.92 0.73 11.71
C MET A 112 -18.72 -0.54 11.41
N ASP A 113 -19.97 -0.36 10.96
CA ASP A 113 -20.92 -1.48 10.73
C ASP A 113 -20.55 -2.42 9.58
N VAL A 114 -19.49 -2.11 8.83
CA VAL A 114 -19.02 -2.96 7.72
C VAL A 114 -18.04 -3.99 8.26
N ALA A 115 -18.39 -5.26 8.10
CA ALA A 115 -17.58 -6.40 8.49
C ALA A 115 -17.63 -7.48 7.39
N VAL A 116 -16.48 -7.92 6.94
CA VAL A 116 -16.31 -9.04 6.00
C VAL A 116 -15.67 -10.20 6.77
N GLU A 117 -16.46 -11.23 7.02
CA GLU A 117 -15.96 -12.42 7.70
C GLU A 117 -14.91 -13.13 6.84
N VAL A 118 -13.76 -13.43 7.42
CA VAL A 118 -12.69 -14.18 6.74
C VAL A 118 -12.71 -15.65 7.12
N ASP A 119 -12.29 -16.50 6.19
CA ASP A 119 -12.09 -17.92 6.47
C ASP A 119 -10.87 -18.10 7.39
N GLU A 120 -11.08 -18.58 8.62
CA GLU A 120 -10.02 -18.73 9.62
C GLU A 120 -8.84 -19.59 9.14
N PRO A 121 -9.03 -20.77 8.52
CA PRO A 121 -7.94 -21.56 7.96
C PRO A 121 -7.12 -20.80 6.91
N PHE A 122 -7.77 -20.08 6.02
CA PHE A 122 -7.09 -19.26 5.01
C PHE A 122 -6.30 -18.12 5.65
N HIS A 123 -6.92 -17.38 6.56
CA HIS A 123 -6.27 -16.26 7.26
C HIS A 123 -5.00 -16.71 7.99
N ARG A 124 -5.09 -17.79 8.78
CA ARG A 124 -3.94 -18.36 9.50
C ARG A 124 -2.83 -18.84 8.56
N ALA A 125 -3.20 -19.50 7.46
CA ALA A 125 -2.23 -19.96 6.48
C ALA A 125 -1.50 -18.78 5.79
N MET A 126 -2.22 -17.67 5.52
CA MET A 126 -1.62 -16.46 4.96
C MET A 126 -0.66 -15.78 5.94
N GLU A 127 -1.02 -15.68 7.23
CA GLU A 127 -0.12 -15.13 8.25
C GLU A 127 1.15 -15.98 8.41
N GLU A 128 1.02 -17.32 8.40
CA GLU A 128 2.15 -18.23 8.44
C GLU A 128 3.05 -18.08 7.21
N ALA A 129 2.46 -18.02 6.02
CA ALA A 129 3.18 -17.82 4.78
C ALA A 129 3.98 -16.50 4.78
N TRP A 130 3.40 -15.40 5.26
CA TRP A 130 4.10 -14.13 5.39
C TRP A 130 5.27 -14.19 6.40
N ARG A 131 5.08 -14.89 7.53
CA ARG A 131 6.12 -15.08 8.53
C ARG A 131 7.28 -15.91 7.99
N ASP A 132 6.96 -16.96 7.24
CA ASP A 132 7.95 -17.83 6.64
C ASP A 132 8.71 -17.12 5.52
N GLU A 133 8.05 -16.32 4.67
CA GLU A 133 8.70 -15.50 3.64
C GLU A 133 9.76 -14.56 4.23
N LEU A 134 9.53 -13.97 5.39
CA LEU A 134 10.50 -13.10 6.06
C LEU A 134 11.80 -13.82 6.40
N SER A 135 11.72 -15.12 6.69
CA SER A 135 12.90 -15.95 7.04
C SER A 135 13.66 -16.46 5.80
N LEU A 136 13.06 -16.40 4.62
CA LEU A 136 13.65 -16.93 3.40
C LEU A 136 14.69 -15.98 2.82
N GLN A 137 15.82 -16.55 2.43
CA GLN A 137 16.79 -15.89 1.56
C GLN A 137 16.41 -16.23 0.11
N HIS A 138 15.61 -15.38 -0.50
CA HIS A 138 15.34 -15.52 -1.91
C HIS A 138 16.57 -15.10 -2.70
N VAL A 139 17.23 -16.06 -3.32
CA VAL A 139 18.20 -15.74 -4.37
C VAL A 139 17.39 -15.33 -5.59
N SER A 140 16.89 -14.09 -5.58
CA SER A 140 16.28 -13.50 -6.76
C SER A 140 17.29 -13.64 -7.90
N GLN A 141 16.90 -14.27 -8.99
CA GLN A 141 17.69 -14.33 -10.21
C GLN A 141 17.78 -12.98 -10.91
N GLY A 142 17.12 -11.96 -10.37
CA GLY A 142 17.27 -10.56 -10.75
C GLY A 142 18.42 -9.87 -10.02
N ALA A 143 18.60 -8.60 -10.25
CA ALA A 143 19.64 -7.81 -9.60
C ALA A 143 19.49 -7.84 -8.08
N TYR A 144 20.52 -8.26 -7.38
CA TYR A 144 20.63 -8.09 -5.93
C TYR A 144 20.61 -6.59 -5.62
N VAL A 145 19.59 -6.16 -4.92
CA VAL A 145 19.40 -4.75 -4.56
C VAL A 145 19.57 -4.64 -3.05
N SER A 146 20.53 -3.83 -2.61
CA SER A 146 20.69 -3.56 -1.17
C SER A 146 19.45 -2.85 -0.62
N GLN A 147 19.24 -2.93 0.71
CA GLN A 147 18.14 -2.25 1.38
C GLN A 147 18.09 -0.76 1.05
N ALA A 148 19.24 -0.07 1.09
CA ALA A 148 19.32 1.35 0.76
C ALA A 148 18.92 1.65 -0.70
N GLN A 149 19.30 0.81 -1.66
CA GLN A 149 18.89 0.95 -3.06
C GLN A 149 17.39 0.70 -3.24
N TYR A 150 16.83 -0.26 -2.48
CA TYR A 150 15.38 -0.48 -2.47
C TYR A 150 14.64 0.75 -1.96
N GLU A 151 15.02 1.30 -0.82
CA GLU A 151 14.40 2.47 -0.21
C GLU A 151 14.48 3.70 -1.13
N GLU A 152 15.62 3.94 -1.76
CA GLU A 152 15.78 5.02 -2.74
C GLU A 152 14.87 4.85 -3.96
N ALA A 153 14.74 3.61 -4.47
CA ALA A 153 13.87 3.31 -5.60
C ALA A 153 12.38 3.21 -5.23
N ALA A 154 12.05 2.89 -3.99
CA ALA A 154 10.67 2.72 -3.53
C ALA A 154 9.89 4.03 -3.55
N ARG A 155 10.47 5.14 -3.12
CA ARG A 155 9.80 6.45 -3.00
C ARG A 155 9.10 6.88 -4.30
N PRO A 156 9.76 6.98 -5.47
CA PRO A 156 9.09 7.39 -6.69
C PRO A 156 8.02 6.39 -7.17
N ARG A 157 8.12 5.13 -6.76
CA ARG A 157 7.13 4.10 -7.10
C ARG A 157 5.93 4.15 -6.19
N LEU A 158 6.13 4.17 -4.88
CA LEU A 158 5.05 4.19 -3.88
C LEU A 158 4.23 5.48 -3.96
N PHE A 159 4.89 6.62 -4.17
CA PHE A 159 4.23 7.91 -4.35
C PHE A 159 3.68 8.11 -5.77
N LEU A 160 3.84 7.13 -6.67
CA LEU A 160 3.48 7.21 -8.08
C LEU A 160 4.04 8.48 -8.75
N GLN A 161 5.33 8.76 -8.48
CA GLN A 161 5.99 9.93 -9.02
C GLN A 161 6.37 9.71 -10.48
N GLY A 162 5.70 10.41 -11.38
CA GLY A 162 6.03 10.45 -12.79
C GLY A 162 7.00 11.57 -13.14
N GLN A 163 7.49 11.52 -14.36
CA GLN A 163 8.31 12.56 -14.96
C GLN A 163 7.60 13.06 -16.22
N VAL A 164 7.38 14.36 -16.32
CA VAL A 164 6.78 14.96 -17.52
C VAL A 164 7.88 15.49 -18.42
N SER A 165 7.89 15.03 -19.68
CA SER A 165 8.74 15.51 -20.76
C SER A 165 7.89 15.64 -22.01
N ASP A 166 7.97 16.79 -22.70
CA ASP A 166 7.21 17.05 -23.91
C ASP A 166 5.69 16.75 -23.78
N GLU A 167 5.10 17.20 -22.69
CA GLU A 167 3.68 17.00 -22.35
C GLU A 167 3.26 15.53 -22.12
N LYS A 168 4.24 14.61 -22.07
CA LYS A 168 3.98 13.19 -21.79
C LYS A 168 4.52 12.80 -20.43
N ALA A 169 3.68 12.12 -19.64
CA ALA A 169 4.09 11.52 -18.39
C ALA A 169 4.79 10.18 -18.64
N VAL A 170 5.90 9.95 -17.95
CA VAL A 170 6.63 8.67 -17.92
C VAL A 170 6.70 8.16 -16.51
N TRP A 171 6.39 6.88 -16.31
CA TRP A 171 6.49 6.21 -15.03
C TRP A 171 7.01 4.76 -15.21
N PRO A 172 7.84 4.24 -14.34
CA PRO A 172 8.61 4.99 -13.33
C PRO A 172 9.56 6.00 -13.97
N PRO A 173 10.01 7.04 -13.22
CA PRO A 173 10.93 8.03 -13.74
C PRO A 173 12.19 7.37 -14.31
N ARG A 174 12.64 7.83 -15.46
CA ARG A 174 13.83 7.31 -16.12
C ARG A 174 14.87 8.40 -16.27
N PHE A 175 16.13 8.06 -16.06
CA PHE A 175 17.22 8.92 -16.47
C PHE A 175 17.40 8.77 -17.98
N SER A 176 17.25 9.87 -18.72
CA SER A 176 17.60 9.91 -20.12
C SER A 176 19.01 10.48 -20.26
N SER A 177 19.85 9.80 -21.02
CA SER A 177 21.20 10.30 -21.34
C SER A 177 21.19 11.57 -22.22
N THR A 178 20.03 11.93 -22.76
CA THR A 178 19.88 13.05 -23.71
C THR A 178 19.03 14.20 -23.15
N SER A 179 18.29 14.01 -22.05
CA SER A 179 17.51 15.08 -21.44
C SER A 179 18.27 15.70 -20.27
N ASN A 180 18.44 17.02 -20.31
CA ASN A 180 18.84 17.76 -19.13
C ASN A 180 17.77 17.55 -18.04
N LEU A 181 18.15 16.93 -16.93
CA LEU A 181 17.28 16.75 -15.75
C LEU A 181 16.64 18.06 -15.26
N ALA A 182 17.20 19.20 -15.64
CA ALA A 182 16.70 20.54 -15.33
C ALA A 182 15.35 20.86 -16.00
N ASP A 183 15.03 20.22 -17.14
CA ASP A 183 13.83 20.53 -17.93
C ASP A 183 12.67 19.54 -17.66
N SER A 184 12.86 18.52 -16.83
CA SER A 184 11.80 17.57 -16.50
C SER A 184 11.18 17.87 -15.14
N SER A 185 9.88 18.14 -15.11
CA SER A 185 9.14 18.28 -13.88
C SER A 185 8.73 16.91 -13.33
N ARG A 186 8.92 16.69 -12.02
CA ARG A 186 8.39 15.52 -11.31
C ARG A 186 6.99 15.84 -10.81
N VAL A 187 6.04 14.97 -11.12
CA VAL A 187 4.65 15.13 -10.74
C VAL A 187 4.15 13.85 -10.09
N ARG A 188 3.22 13.96 -9.16
CA ARG A 188 2.45 12.81 -8.69
C ARG A 188 1.40 12.50 -9.74
N LEU A 189 1.36 11.25 -10.22
CA LEU A 189 0.31 10.78 -11.11
C LEU A 189 -0.93 10.39 -10.29
N LYS A 190 -2.09 10.39 -10.94
CA LYS A 190 -3.32 9.88 -10.32
C LYS A 190 -3.17 8.38 -10.06
N PRO A 191 -3.51 7.90 -8.86
CA PRO A 191 -3.46 6.48 -8.53
C PRO A 191 -4.69 5.72 -9.08
N SER A 192 -5.06 5.97 -10.33
CA SER A 192 -6.21 5.38 -10.98
C SER A 192 -5.94 5.10 -12.46
N GLY A 193 -6.70 4.19 -13.03
CA GLY A 193 -6.56 3.79 -14.41
C GLY A 193 -7.56 2.72 -14.82
N ARG A 194 -7.31 2.12 -15.99
CA ARG A 194 -8.14 1.07 -16.56
C ARG A 194 -7.30 -0.11 -17.02
N VAL A 195 -7.85 -1.32 -16.88
CA VAL A 195 -7.21 -2.56 -17.30
C VAL A 195 -7.16 -2.63 -18.82
N LEU A 196 -5.95 -2.75 -19.38
CA LEU A 196 -5.72 -3.04 -20.79
C LEU A 196 -5.59 -4.54 -21.07
N SER A 197 -4.98 -5.27 -20.16
CA SER A 197 -4.86 -6.73 -20.23
C SER A 197 -4.49 -7.27 -18.86
N TRP A 198 -4.65 -8.58 -18.68
CA TRP A 198 -4.25 -9.25 -17.45
C TRP A 198 -3.74 -10.66 -17.73
N THR A 199 -3.03 -11.20 -16.75
CA THR A 199 -2.60 -12.60 -16.75
C THR A 199 -2.61 -13.14 -15.33
N THR A 200 -3.00 -14.39 -15.18
CA THR A 200 -2.92 -15.12 -13.91
C THR A 200 -1.92 -16.25 -14.07
N LEU A 201 -0.88 -16.21 -13.26
CA LEU A 201 0.09 -17.29 -13.16
C LEU A 201 -0.42 -18.29 -12.12
N SER A 202 -0.47 -19.56 -12.48
CA SER A 202 -0.75 -20.62 -11.49
C SER A 202 0.35 -20.67 -10.43
N ALA A 203 0.06 -21.29 -9.28
CA ALA A 203 1.03 -21.45 -8.21
C ALA A 203 2.36 -22.06 -8.69
N ALA A 204 2.31 -23.02 -9.62
CA ALA A 204 3.51 -23.67 -10.17
C ALA A 204 4.34 -22.75 -11.10
N GLY A 205 3.73 -21.71 -11.65
CA GLY A 205 4.39 -20.73 -12.52
C GLY A 205 4.72 -19.40 -11.83
N ALA A 206 4.34 -19.25 -10.56
CA ALA A 206 4.60 -18.04 -9.80
C ALA A 206 6.11 -17.87 -9.53
N PRO A 207 6.62 -16.64 -9.54
CA PRO A 207 7.98 -16.35 -9.10
C PRO A 207 8.25 -16.84 -7.67
N SER A 208 9.53 -17.12 -7.35
CA SER A 208 9.94 -17.68 -6.06
C SER A 208 9.50 -16.84 -4.85
N GLU A 209 9.40 -15.53 -5.04
CA GLU A 209 8.96 -14.57 -4.03
C GLU A 209 7.51 -14.77 -3.58
N PHE A 210 6.70 -15.46 -4.39
CA PHE A 210 5.30 -15.76 -4.11
C PHE A 210 5.05 -17.25 -3.85
N ALA A 211 6.09 -18.07 -3.78
CA ALA A 211 5.97 -19.52 -3.76
C ALA A 211 5.13 -20.06 -2.59
N LEU A 212 5.13 -19.38 -1.43
CA LEU A 212 4.36 -19.79 -0.26
C LEU A 212 2.90 -19.33 -0.34
N ARG A 213 2.64 -18.15 -0.89
CA ARG A 213 1.29 -17.57 -0.94
C ARG A 213 0.52 -17.91 -2.21
N ALA A 214 1.19 -18.06 -3.35
CA ALA A 214 0.53 -18.38 -4.61
C ALA A 214 -0.37 -19.64 -4.56
N PRO A 215 -0.01 -20.74 -3.86
CA PRO A 215 -0.91 -21.87 -3.69
C PRO A 215 -2.18 -21.55 -2.90
N LEU A 216 -2.08 -20.68 -1.88
CA LEU A 216 -3.21 -20.26 -1.05
C LEU A 216 -4.17 -19.35 -1.82
N LEU A 217 -3.61 -18.47 -2.66
CA LEU A 217 -4.34 -17.53 -3.50
C LEU A 217 -4.88 -18.15 -4.81
N GLY A 218 -4.56 -19.42 -5.09
CA GLY A 218 -4.89 -20.04 -6.38
C GLY A 218 -4.06 -19.52 -7.56
N GLY A 219 -3.09 -18.64 -7.32
CA GLY A 219 -2.21 -18.05 -8.33
C GLY A 219 -1.87 -16.60 -8.03
N VAL A 220 -1.18 -15.96 -8.96
CA VAL A 220 -0.80 -14.53 -8.88
C VAL A 220 -1.35 -13.81 -10.11
N CYS A 221 -2.25 -12.85 -9.89
CA CYS A 221 -2.82 -12.04 -10.95
C CYS A 221 -2.04 -10.74 -11.14
N THR A 222 -1.77 -10.42 -12.40
CA THR A 222 -1.07 -9.19 -12.81
C THR A 222 -1.89 -8.50 -13.90
N VAL A 223 -2.02 -7.17 -13.80
CA VAL A 223 -2.73 -6.35 -14.78
C VAL A 223 -1.77 -5.35 -15.44
N LEU A 224 -1.96 -5.12 -16.73
CA LEU A 224 -1.43 -3.97 -17.44
C LEU A 224 -2.49 -2.87 -17.40
N LEU A 225 -2.16 -1.71 -16.87
CA LEU A 225 -3.06 -0.56 -16.76
C LEU A 225 -2.65 0.56 -17.71
N ALA A 226 -3.65 1.23 -18.28
CA ALA A 226 -3.50 2.62 -18.72
C ALA A 226 -3.82 3.51 -17.52
N LEU A 227 -2.83 4.25 -17.03
CA LEU A 227 -3.05 5.23 -15.97
C LEU A 227 -3.78 6.46 -16.54
N ASP A 228 -4.61 7.11 -15.73
CA ASP A 228 -5.41 8.26 -16.16
C ASP A 228 -4.55 9.45 -16.65
N ASP A 229 -3.31 9.56 -16.16
CA ASP A 229 -2.34 10.58 -16.60
C ASP A 229 -1.44 10.11 -17.76
N GLY A 230 -1.73 8.96 -18.37
CA GLY A 230 -1.22 8.55 -19.67
C GLY A 230 -0.17 7.46 -19.75
N PRO A 231 0.75 7.23 -18.79
CA PRO A 231 1.68 6.11 -18.90
C PRO A 231 0.99 4.78 -18.61
N ASN A 232 1.51 3.69 -19.21
CA ASN A 232 1.09 2.34 -18.87
C ASN A 232 2.00 1.78 -17.78
N GLY A 233 1.41 0.97 -16.89
CA GLY A 233 2.14 0.28 -15.82
C GLY A 233 1.64 -1.15 -15.62
N VAL A 234 2.51 -2.01 -15.13
CA VAL A 234 2.19 -3.39 -14.75
C VAL A 234 2.14 -3.48 -13.23
N PHE A 235 1.04 -4.02 -12.69
CA PHE A 235 0.80 -4.12 -11.26
C PHE A 235 0.23 -5.48 -10.90
N LEU A 236 0.56 -5.98 -9.71
CA LEU A 236 -0.16 -7.10 -9.11
C LEU A 236 -1.56 -6.64 -8.71
N VAL A 237 -2.53 -7.54 -8.75
CA VAL A 237 -3.84 -7.31 -8.14
C VAL A 237 -3.73 -7.51 -6.63
N VAL A 238 -4.56 -6.83 -5.84
CA VAL A 238 -4.66 -7.05 -4.38
C VAL A 238 -5.07 -8.49 -4.08
N ASP A 239 -4.56 -9.02 -2.96
CA ASP A 239 -4.78 -10.42 -2.58
C ASP A 239 -6.02 -10.62 -1.69
N ASP A 240 -6.64 -9.52 -1.24
CA ASP A 240 -7.72 -9.52 -0.25
C ASP A 240 -9.12 -9.28 -0.85
N GLU A 241 -9.27 -9.26 -2.17
CA GLU A 241 -10.56 -9.09 -2.85
C GLU A 241 -10.75 -10.14 -3.96
N ASP A 242 -11.89 -10.81 -3.95
CA ASP A 242 -12.28 -11.81 -4.99
C ASP A 242 -12.77 -11.15 -6.29
N ALA A 243 -12.08 -10.12 -6.76
CA ALA A 243 -12.48 -9.43 -7.98
C ALA A 243 -11.70 -9.98 -9.19
N GLU A 244 -12.43 -10.45 -10.20
CA GLU A 244 -11.83 -10.86 -11.47
C GLU A 244 -11.51 -9.65 -12.36
N ALA A 245 -10.30 -9.63 -12.91
CA ALA A 245 -9.91 -8.61 -13.86
C ALA A 245 -10.62 -8.79 -15.21
N PHE A 246 -11.09 -7.68 -15.79
CA PHE A 246 -11.68 -7.65 -17.13
C PHE A 246 -11.23 -6.37 -17.87
N MET A 247 -11.42 -6.38 -19.21
CA MET A 247 -11.06 -5.23 -20.05
C MET A 247 -11.82 -3.98 -19.63
N ASP A 248 -11.10 -2.85 -19.60
CA ASP A 248 -11.62 -1.53 -19.21
C ASP A 248 -12.12 -1.45 -17.75
N ALA A 249 -11.87 -2.48 -16.91
CA ALA A 249 -12.18 -2.41 -15.50
C ALA A 249 -11.52 -1.17 -14.87
N PRO A 250 -12.28 -0.34 -14.14
CA PRO A 250 -11.70 0.76 -13.40
C PRO A 250 -10.89 0.24 -12.21
N VAL A 251 -9.75 0.88 -11.97
CA VAL A 251 -8.78 0.46 -10.95
C VAL A 251 -8.28 1.66 -10.17
N GLU A 252 -8.11 1.48 -8.87
CA GLU A 252 -7.25 2.33 -8.05
C GLU A 252 -5.95 1.61 -7.69
N LEU A 253 -4.88 2.37 -7.53
CA LEU A 253 -3.59 1.87 -7.08
C LEU A 253 -3.43 2.13 -5.58
N VAL A 254 -3.18 1.06 -4.84
CA VAL A 254 -3.10 1.07 -3.38
C VAL A 254 -1.77 0.48 -2.93
N VAL A 255 -1.22 1.00 -1.83
CA VAL A 255 0.00 0.44 -1.25
C VAL A 255 -0.36 -0.84 -0.50
N ARG A 256 0.36 -1.92 -0.82
CA ARG A 256 0.20 -3.25 -0.19
C ARG A 256 1.56 -3.92 0.00
N ARG A 257 1.58 -4.95 0.82
CA ARG A 257 2.72 -5.87 0.91
C ARG A 257 2.86 -6.63 -0.40
N ILE A 258 4.08 -6.71 -0.93
CA ILE A 258 4.37 -7.46 -2.16
C ILE A 258 4.98 -8.81 -1.82
N TYR A 259 6.06 -8.86 -1.07
CA TYR A 259 6.71 -10.09 -0.57
C TYR A 259 7.59 -9.80 0.64
N GLY A 260 7.93 -10.85 1.40
CA GLY A 260 8.91 -10.81 2.49
C GLY A 260 10.26 -11.33 2.04
N GLN A 261 11.34 -10.73 2.52
CA GLN A 261 12.71 -11.19 2.25
C GLN A 261 13.68 -10.71 3.32
N GLU A 262 14.54 -11.61 3.83
CA GLU A 262 15.65 -11.26 4.73
C GLU A 262 15.22 -10.40 5.94
N GLY A 263 14.06 -10.67 6.50
CA GLY A 263 13.49 -9.94 7.64
C GLY A 263 12.75 -8.66 7.27
N PHE A 264 12.64 -8.30 5.99
CA PHE A 264 11.99 -7.07 5.53
C PHE A 264 10.76 -7.37 4.68
N ILE A 265 9.68 -6.63 4.92
CA ILE A 265 8.53 -6.57 4.00
C ILE A 265 8.86 -5.60 2.87
N ARG A 266 8.57 -6.03 1.64
CA ARG A 266 8.64 -5.17 0.46
C ARG A 266 7.24 -4.69 0.11
N TYR A 267 7.05 -3.39 0.14
CA TYR A 267 5.79 -2.74 -0.21
C TYR A 267 5.82 -2.23 -1.64
N GLY A 268 4.65 -2.15 -2.24
CA GLY A 268 4.48 -1.62 -3.58
C GLY A 268 3.03 -1.25 -3.88
N LEU A 269 2.82 -0.67 -5.05
CA LEU A 269 1.48 -0.41 -5.54
C LEU A 269 0.89 -1.69 -6.13
N LYS A 270 -0.31 -2.04 -5.67
CA LYS A 270 -1.16 -3.07 -6.26
C LYS A 270 -2.42 -2.45 -6.85
N ALA A 271 -2.99 -3.14 -7.80
CA ALA A 271 -4.24 -2.76 -8.47
C ALA A 271 -5.44 -3.29 -7.68
N ARG A 272 -6.30 -2.41 -7.22
CA ARG A 272 -7.59 -2.73 -6.63
C ARG A 272 -8.67 -2.48 -7.67
N LEU A 273 -9.42 -3.51 -8.04
CA LEU A 273 -10.51 -3.42 -9.00
C LEU A 273 -11.72 -2.74 -8.35
N ILE A 274 -12.25 -1.69 -8.97
CA ILE A 274 -13.45 -1.01 -8.49
C ILE A 274 -14.65 -1.72 -9.11
N VAL A 275 -15.32 -2.54 -8.31
CA VAL A 275 -16.57 -3.20 -8.71
C VAL A 275 -17.71 -2.20 -8.49
N ALA A 276 -18.52 -1.98 -9.54
CA ALA A 276 -19.64 -1.04 -9.50
C ALA A 276 -20.87 -1.64 -8.78
#